data_5d90043721f1b1b6b0de76c09fbf17e4
#
_entry.id   5d90043721f1b1b6b0de76c09fbf17e4
#
_cell.length_a   1.000
_cell.length_b   1.000
_cell.length_c   1.000
_cell.angle_alpha   90.00
_cell.angle_beta   90.00
_cell.angle_gamma   90.00
#
_symmetry.space_group_name_H-M   'P 1'
#
loop_
_entity.id
_entity.type
_entity.pdbx_description
1 polymer ?
#
loop_
_entity_poly.entity_id
_entity_poly.type
_entity_poly.pdbx_seq_one_letter_code
_entity_poly.pdbx_strand_id
1 'polypeptide(L)'
;MKKKDKHELKPEEFCPIRQTLKTLGKRWTILIIKEAYYSKSQRISFMDLRRRLVNASAKVLSERLKDMVEEGLMRRNVHGTSTPVRVYYSLTEKGKDACRIIEDLKKYGLKWRVKETFNCENMDCELCAKKKEKALQSSLS
;
A
#
# COMPACT_ATOMS: atom_id res chain seq x y z
N MET A 1 11.68 -41.72 9.24
CA MET A 1 10.62 -40.70 9.23
C MET A 1 10.90 -39.68 10.35
N LYS A 2 11.27 -38.49 9.99
CA LYS A 2 11.38 -37.40 10.98
C LYS A 2 9.95 -37.03 11.42
N LYS A 3 9.64 -37.23 12.70
CA LYS A 3 8.45 -36.67 13.34
C LYS A 3 8.53 -35.16 13.15
N LYS A 4 7.59 -34.58 12.37
CA LYS A 4 7.36 -33.14 12.45
C LYS A 4 6.92 -32.90 13.89
N ASP A 5 7.80 -32.23 14.66
CA ASP A 5 7.40 -31.68 15.93
C ASP A 5 6.17 -30.83 15.66
N LYS A 6 5.03 -31.26 16.21
CA LYS A 6 3.87 -30.40 16.35
C LYS A 6 4.34 -29.30 17.28
N HIS A 7 4.87 -28.23 16.70
CA HIS A 7 5.11 -27.01 17.42
C HIS A 7 3.73 -26.55 17.87
N GLU A 8 3.42 -26.81 19.13
CA GLU A 8 2.20 -26.30 19.74
C GLU A 8 2.31 -24.78 19.69
N LEU A 9 1.53 -24.18 18.76
CA LEU A 9 1.51 -22.72 18.59
C LEU A 9 1.12 -22.08 19.91
N LYS A 10 1.91 -21.15 20.36
CA LYS A 10 1.60 -20.40 21.60
C LYS A 10 0.31 -19.60 21.37
N PRO A 11 -0.54 -19.41 22.41
CA PRO A 11 -1.78 -18.66 22.28
C PRO A 11 -1.63 -17.29 21.61
N GLU A 12 -0.52 -16.62 21.84
CA GLU A 12 -0.19 -15.33 21.20
C GLU A 12 0.03 -15.41 19.69
N GLU A 13 0.35 -16.59 19.16
CA GLU A 13 0.53 -16.82 17.71
C GLU A 13 -0.81 -16.89 16.96
N PHE A 14 -1.92 -17.07 17.69
CA PHE A 14 -3.28 -17.03 17.13
C PHE A 14 -3.90 -15.62 17.12
N CYS A 15 -3.23 -14.63 17.68
CA CYS A 15 -3.74 -13.26 17.69
C CYS A 15 -3.80 -12.71 16.26
N PRO A 16 -5.00 -12.38 15.73
CA PRO A 16 -5.14 -11.84 14.36
C PRO A 16 -4.36 -10.55 14.15
N ILE A 17 -4.27 -9.71 15.18
CA ILE A 17 -3.52 -8.45 15.11
C ILE A 17 -2.03 -8.74 14.92
N ARG A 18 -1.47 -9.64 15.72
CA ARG A 18 -0.05 -10.02 15.58
C ARG A 18 0.25 -10.63 14.22
N GLN A 19 -0.62 -11.53 13.74
CA GLN A 19 -0.45 -12.16 12.43
C GLN A 19 -0.50 -11.13 11.30
N THR A 20 -1.44 -10.22 11.35
CA THR A 20 -1.56 -9.13 10.38
C THR A 20 -0.34 -8.22 10.38
N LEU A 21 0.17 -7.86 11.56
CA LEU A 21 1.33 -6.98 11.69
C LEU A 21 2.64 -7.61 11.20
N LYS A 22 2.74 -8.94 11.12
CA LYS A 22 3.91 -9.59 10.50
C LYS A 22 4.12 -9.17 9.05
N THR A 23 3.04 -8.87 8.35
CA THR A 23 3.07 -8.39 6.97
C THR A 23 2.83 -6.90 6.88
N LEU A 24 1.68 -6.42 7.34
CA LEU A 24 1.30 -5.01 7.24
C LEU A 24 2.13 -4.09 8.14
N GLY A 25 2.73 -4.62 9.20
CA GLY A 25 3.60 -3.87 10.10
C GLY A 25 5.02 -3.65 9.55
N LYS A 26 5.41 -4.31 8.49
CA LYS A 26 6.71 -4.07 7.85
C LYS A 26 6.74 -2.68 7.22
N ARG A 27 7.86 -1.99 7.42
CA ARG A 27 8.05 -0.65 6.85
C ARG A 27 7.76 -0.64 5.33
N TRP A 28 7.09 0.37 4.87
CA TRP A 28 6.68 0.64 3.48
C TRP A 28 5.47 -0.16 2.98
N THR A 29 5.10 -1.30 3.57
CA THR A 29 4.02 -2.15 3.08
C THR A 29 2.70 -1.39 2.92
N ILE A 30 2.24 -0.72 3.96
CA ILE A 30 1.01 0.08 3.95
C ILE A 30 1.09 1.21 2.92
N LEU A 31 2.24 1.88 2.82
CA LEU A 31 2.42 2.97 1.86
C LEU A 31 2.41 2.46 0.41
N ILE A 32 2.98 1.30 0.14
CA ILE A 32 2.93 0.68 -1.19
C ILE A 32 1.48 0.33 -1.57
N ILE A 33 0.73 -0.28 -0.66
CA ILE A 33 -0.71 -0.58 -0.87
C ILE A 33 -1.48 0.72 -1.15
N LYS A 34 -1.25 1.75 -0.35
CA LYS A 34 -1.87 3.07 -0.52
C LYS A 34 -1.60 3.65 -1.91
N GLU A 35 -0.34 3.63 -2.37
CA GLU A 35 0.01 4.17 -3.68
C GLU A 35 -0.65 3.38 -4.83
N ALA A 36 -0.73 2.06 -4.72
CA ALA A 36 -1.43 1.24 -5.70
C ALA A 36 -2.96 1.46 -5.67
N TYR A 37 -3.54 1.55 -4.48
CA TYR A 37 -4.98 1.73 -4.28
C TYR A 37 -5.50 3.04 -4.88
N TYR A 38 -4.77 4.14 -4.68
CA TYR A 38 -5.15 5.45 -5.19
C TYR A 38 -4.66 5.73 -6.62
N SER A 39 -3.95 4.82 -7.24
CA SER A 39 -3.57 4.96 -8.64
C SER A 39 -4.80 4.73 -9.57
N LYS A 40 -4.83 5.40 -10.72
CA LYS A 40 -5.99 5.40 -11.64
C LYS A 40 -6.44 4.00 -12.06
N SER A 41 -5.53 3.04 -12.18
CA SER A 41 -5.82 1.68 -12.64
C SER A 41 -5.63 0.63 -11.53
N GLN A 42 -5.52 1.05 -10.28
CA GLN A 42 -5.21 0.20 -9.12
C GLN A 42 -3.95 -0.66 -9.34
N ARG A 43 -3.05 -0.16 -10.15
CA ARG A 43 -1.74 -0.73 -10.41
C ARG A 43 -0.68 0.37 -10.39
N ILE A 44 0.54 0.03 -10.05
CA ILE A 44 1.63 0.98 -9.97
C ILE A 44 2.91 0.36 -10.51
N SER A 45 3.68 1.15 -11.26
CA SER A 45 4.98 0.71 -11.72
C SER A 45 6.03 0.83 -10.60
N PHE A 46 7.09 0.06 -10.69
CA PHE A 46 8.23 0.17 -9.78
C PHE A 46 8.84 1.58 -9.80
N MET A 47 8.93 2.19 -10.97
CA MET A 47 9.46 3.54 -11.13
C MET A 47 8.59 4.59 -10.47
N ASP A 48 7.25 4.45 -10.54
CA ASP A 48 6.32 5.35 -9.85
C ASP A 48 6.43 5.22 -8.33
N LEU A 49 6.57 4.00 -7.81
CA LEU A 49 6.81 3.78 -6.40
C LEU A 49 8.10 4.46 -5.92
N ARG A 50 9.17 4.34 -6.69
CA ARG A 50 10.43 5.02 -6.36
C ARG A 50 10.31 6.54 -6.30
N ARG A 51 9.56 7.11 -7.24
CA ARG A 51 9.32 8.56 -7.26
C ARG A 51 8.47 9.04 -6.09
N ARG A 52 7.46 8.26 -5.70
CA ARG A 52 6.53 8.63 -4.64
C ARG A 52 7.08 8.33 -3.24
N LEU A 53 7.81 7.26 -3.09
CA LEU A 53 8.42 6.83 -1.83
C LEU A 53 9.93 7.13 -1.81
N VAL A 54 10.26 8.40 -1.94
CA VAL A 54 11.64 8.89 -2.12
C VAL A 54 12.62 8.46 -1.03
N ASN A 55 12.13 8.21 0.19
CA ASN A 55 12.97 7.78 1.31
C ASN A 55 13.20 6.25 1.34
N ALA A 56 12.58 5.51 0.45
CA ALA A 56 12.79 4.08 0.32
C ALA A 56 13.82 3.80 -0.78
N SER A 57 14.87 3.02 -0.46
CA SER A 57 15.84 2.60 -1.48
C SER A 57 15.21 1.64 -2.47
N ALA A 58 15.78 1.56 -3.68
CA ALA A 58 15.36 0.60 -4.69
C ALA A 58 15.42 -0.85 -4.18
N LYS A 59 16.47 -1.18 -3.43
CA LYS A 59 16.65 -2.50 -2.81
C LYS A 59 15.52 -2.81 -1.83
N VAL A 60 15.21 -1.90 -0.92
CA VAL A 60 14.16 -2.07 0.08
C VAL A 60 12.77 -2.21 -0.58
N LEU A 61 12.47 -1.38 -1.59
CA LEU A 61 11.22 -1.50 -2.35
C LEU A 61 11.11 -2.84 -3.08
N SER A 62 12.19 -3.30 -3.72
CA SER A 62 12.20 -4.59 -4.40
C SER A 62 11.96 -5.76 -3.45
N GLU A 63 12.63 -5.77 -2.31
CA GLU A 63 12.45 -6.78 -1.26
C GLU A 63 11.01 -6.76 -0.72
N ARG A 64 10.48 -5.58 -0.46
CA ARG A 64 9.14 -5.43 0.07
C ARG A 64 8.08 -5.89 -0.92
N LEU A 65 8.21 -5.52 -2.19
CA LEU A 65 7.30 -5.97 -3.25
C LEU A 65 7.34 -7.48 -3.45
N LYS A 66 8.52 -8.09 -3.36
CA LYS A 66 8.68 -9.54 -3.39
C LYS A 66 7.92 -10.21 -2.25
N ASP A 67 8.10 -9.73 -1.02
CA ASP A 67 7.37 -10.21 0.16
C ASP A 67 5.86 -10.09 -0.03
N MET A 68 5.40 -8.96 -0.55
CA MET A 68 3.96 -8.70 -0.76
C MET A 68 3.36 -9.59 -1.83
N VAL A 69 4.11 -9.94 -2.86
CA VAL A 69 3.67 -10.92 -3.88
C VAL A 69 3.62 -12.32 -3.28
N GLU A 70 4.62 -12.73 -2.52
CA GLU A 70 4.65 -14.03 -1.82
C GLU A 70 3.50 -14.17 -0.81
N GLU A 71 3.16 -13.09 -0.10
CA GLU A 71 2.03 -13.04 0.84
C GLU A 71 0.65 -12.93 0.15
N GLY A 72 0.63 -12.80 -1.16
CA GLY A 72 -0.60 -12.69 -1.93
C GLY A 72 -1.33 -11.35 -1.84
N LEU A 73 -0.64 -10.28 -1.43
CA LEU A 73 -1.20 -8.93 -1.40
C LEU A 73 -1.18 -8.24 -2.76
N MET A 74 -0.20 -8.57 -3.57
CA MET A 74 0.00 -7.98 -4.89
C MET A 74 0.32 -9.04 -5.93
N ARG A 75 0.04 -8.71 -7.19
CA ARG A 75 0.47 -9.45 -8.38
C ARG A 75 1.52 -8.62 -9.12
N ARG A 76 2.56 -9.29 -9.59
CA ARG A 76 3.56 -8.71 -10.46
C ARG A 76 3.17 -8.98 -11.91
N ASN A 77 3.01 -7.93 -12.69
CA ASN A 77 2.66 -8.01 -14.11
C ASN A 77 3.78 -7.43 -14.95
N VAL A 78 4.22 -8.19 -15.93
CA VAL A 78 5.27 -7.76 -16.88
C VAL A 78 4.63 -7.46 -18.21
N HIS A 79 4.84 -6.26 -18.72
CA HIS A 79 4.31 -5.82 -20.00
C HIS A 79 5.42 -5.55 -21.01
N GLY A 80 5.26 -6.12 -22.18
CA GLY A 80 6.17 -5.95 -23.31
C GLY A 80 7.16 -7.10 -23.47
N THR A 81 7.52 -7.35 -24.72
CA THR A 81 8.51 -8.34 -25.14
C THR A 81 9.83 -7.70 -25.52
N SER A 82 9.86 -6.37 -25.62
CA SER A 82 11.03 -5.57 -25.99
C SER A 82 11.64 -4.84 -24.78
N THR A 83 12.93 -4.66 -24.81
CA THR A 83 13.66 -3.89 -23.79
C THR A 83 13.43 -2.38 -23.96
N PRO A 84 13.12 -1.60 -22.89
CA PRO A 84 12.97 -2.03 -21.51
C PRO A 84 11.58 -2.62 -21.21
N VAL A 85 11.57 -3.71 -20.44
CA VAL A 85 10.33 -4.35 -19.98
C VAL A 85 9.74 -3.50 -18.86
N ARG A 86 8.44 -3.24 -18.92
CA ARG A 86 7.72 -2.51 -17.85
C ARG A 86 7.12 -3.48 -16.85
N VAL A 87 7.40 -3.26 -15.58
CA VAL A 87 6.86 -4.06 -14.48
C VAL A 87 5.86 -3.24 -13.70
N TYR A 88 4.67 -3.78 -13.56
CA TYR A 88 3.58 -3.21 -12.78
C TYR A 88 3.20 -4.14 -11.64
N TYR A 89 2.70 -3.55 -10.57
CA TYR A 89 2.16 -4.27 -9.42
C TYR A 89 0.71 -3.85 -9.22
N SER A 90 -0.17 -4.82 -9.08
CA SER A 90 -1.60 -4.60 -8.82
C SER A 90 -2.03 -5.30 -7.55
N LEU A 91 -3.05 -4.75 -6.88
CA LEU A 91 -3.59 -5.35 -5.67
C LEU A 91 -4.42 -6.59 -6.01
N THR A 92 -4.23 -7.64 -5.21
CA THR A 92 -5.14 -8.79 -5.16
C THR A 92 -6.39 -8.45 -4.34
N GLU A 93 -7.37 -9.34 -4.27
CA GLU A 93 -8.51 -9.17 -3.35
C GLU A 93 -8.04 -9.04 -1.89
N LYS A 94 -7.06 -9.85 -1.48
CA LYS A 94 -6.44 -9.74 -0.15
C LYS A 94 -5.79 -8.36 0.07
N GLY A 95 -5.10 -7.84 -0.93
CA GLY A 95 -4.51 -6.50 -0.88
C GLY A 95 -5.56 -5.39 -0.82
N LYS A 96 -6.66 -5.53 -1.54
CA LYS A 96 -7.79 -4.59 -1.51
C LYS A 96 -8.49 -4.57 -0.15
N ASP A 97 -8.61 -5.72 0.50
CA ASP A 97 -9.18 -5.78 1.85
C ASP A 97 -8.36 -4.97 2.87
N ALA A 98 -7.05 -4.87 2.69
CA ALA A 98 -6.18 -4.02 3.52
C ALA A 98 -6.47 -2.52 3.34
N CYS A 99 -7.15 -2.11 2.28
CA CYS A 99 -7.45 -0.69 2.04
C CYS A 99 -8.40 -0.10 3.09
N ARG A 100 -9.24 -0.91 3.73
CA ARG A 100 -10.07 -0.46 4.87
C ARG A 100 -9.21 -0.01 6.05
N ILE A 101 -8.12 -0.72 6.29
CA ILE A 101 -7.14 -0.36 7.34
C ILE A 101 -6.49 0.98 7.00
N ILE A 102 -6.16 1.20 5.73
CA ILE A 102 -5.59 2.47 5.25
C ILE A 102 -6.58 3.63 5.43
N GLU A 103 -7.86 3.43 5.14
CA GLU A 103 -8.90 4.42 5.38
C GLU A 103 -8.99 4.82 6.87
N ASP A 104 -8.92 3.84 7.75
CA ASP A 104 -8.94 4.07 9.20
C ASP A 104 -7.66 4.75 9.70
N LEU A 105 -6.50 4.36 9.19
CA LEU A 105 -5.24 5.06 9.46
C LEU A 105 -5.28 6.53 9.03
N LYS A 106 -5.89 6.80 7.88
CA LYS A 106 -6.08 8.15 7.36
C LYS A 106 -6.97 8.99 8.28
N LYS A 107 -8.10 8.44 8.71
CA LYS A 107 -9.00 9.10 9.67
C LYS A 107 -8.29 9.41 10.98
N TYR A 108 -7.54 8.45 11.50
CA TYR A 108 -6.73 8.64 12.70
C TYR A 108 -5.69 9.76 12.53
N GLY A 109 -4.97 9.74 11.42
CA GLY A 109 -3.96 10.75 11.11
C GLY A 109 -4.53 12.15 10.98
N LEU A 110 -5.66 12.30 10.30
CA LEU A 110 -6.34 13.59 10.15
C LEU A 110 -6.85 14.14 11.48
N LYS A 111 -7.26 13.26 12.39
CA LYS A 111 -7.76 13.67 13.72
C LYS A 111 -6.64 14.07 14.67
N TRP A 112 -5.54 13.34 14.68
CA TRP A 112 -4.56 13.41 15.77
C TRP A 112 -3.15 13.86 15.37
N ARG A 113 -2.76 13.68 14.13
CA ARG A 113 -1.37 13.84 13.68
C ARG A 113 -1.16 15.01 12.74
N VAL A 114 -2.20 15.44 12.06
CA VAL A 114 -2.12 16.46 11.02
C VAL A 114 -2.80 17.75 11.52
N LYS A 115 -2.07 18.84 11.51
CA LYS A 115 -2.62 20.17 11.82
C LYS A 115 -3.45 20.69 10.64
N GLU A 116 -4.35 21.62 10.90
CA GLU A 116 -5.25 22.24 9.90
C GLU A 116 -4.56 22.78 8.65
N THR A 117 -3.29 23.13 8.77
CA THR A 117 -2.47 23.64 7.67
C THR A 117 -1.91 22.57 6.74
N PHE A 118 -2.15 21.28 7.02
CA PHE A 118 -1.64 20.23 6.17
C PHE A 118 -2.40 20.18 4.84
N ASN A 119 -1.66 20.39 3.77
CA ASN A 119 -2.19 20.37 2.43
C ASN A 119 -1.84 19.05 1.73
N CYS A 120 -2.86 18.26 1.45
CA CYS A 120 -2.72 17.01 0.69
C CYS A 120 -2.69 17.24 -0.84
N GLU A 121 -2.47 18.46 -1.34
CA GLU A 121 -2.57 18.80 -2.77
C GLU A 121 -1.71 17.94 -3.69
N ASN A 122 -0.60 17.44 -3.18
CA ASN A 122 0.32 16.61 -3.94
C ASN A 122 0.09 15.09 -3.76
N MET A 123 -0.96 14.69 -3.05
CA MET A 123 -1.29 13.29 -2.84
C MET A 123 -2.53 12.91 -3.67
N ASP A 124 -2.35 12.01 -4.61
CA ASP A 124 -3.45 11.41 -5.37
C ASP A 124 -4.25 10.46 -4.47
N CYS A 125 -5.07 11.01 -3.61
CA CYS A 125 -5.99 10.25 -2.78
C CYS A 125 -7.42 10.78 -2.93
N GLU A 126 -8.40 9.93 -2.63
CA GLU A 126 -9.82 10.27 -2.80
C GLU A 126 -10.25 11.55 -2.05
N LEU A 127 -9.72 11.78 -0.85
CA LEU A 127 -10.02 13.00 -0.10
C LEU A 127 -9.48 14.27 -0.77
N CYS A 128 -8.29 14.20 -1.35
CA CYS A 128 -7.72 15.31 -2.10
C CYS A 128 -8.46 15.56 -3.39
N ALA A 129 -8.88 14.49 -4.09
CA ALA A 129 -9.72 14.58 -5.29
C ALA A 129 -11.06 15.27 -4.97
N LYS A 130 -11.74 14.88 -3.92
CA LYS A 130 -13.01 15.49 -3.47
C LYS A 130 -12.84 16.95 -3.05
N LYS A 131 -11.72 17.33 -2.43
CA LYS A 131 -11.43 18.73 -2.11
C LYS A 131 -11.21 19.58 -3.37
N LYS A 132 -10.50 19.03 -4.36
CA LYS A 132 -10.29 19.70 -5.64
C LYS A 132 -11.61 19.90 -6.40
N GLU A 133 -12.49 18.92 -6.41
CA GLU A 133 -13.83 19.00 -7.03
C GLU A 133 -14.70 20.07 -6.35
N LYS A 134 -14.72 20.11 -5.01
CA LYS A 134 -15.47 21.14 -4.26
C LYS A 134 -14.92 22.56 -4.50
N ALA A 135 -13.60 22.71 -4.58
CA ALA A 135 -12.97 23.99 -4.87
C ALA A 135 -13.28 24.48 -6.28
N LEU A 136 -13.32 23.57 -7.28
CA LEU A 136 -13.72 23.86 -8.65
C LEU A 136 -15.19 24.24 -8.74
N GLN A 137 -16.10 23.56 -8.05
CA GLN A 137 -17.53 23.89 -8.00
C GLN A 137 -17.79 25.24 -7.35
N SER A 138 -17.06 25.60 -6.30
CA SER A 138 -17.20 26.90 -5.63
C SER A 138 -16.65 28.06 -6.45
N SER A 139 -15.71 27.82 -7.36
CA SER A 139 -15.17 28.85 -8.26
C SER A 139 -16.02 29.07 -9.53
N LEU A 140 -16.96 28.16 -9.81
CA LEU A 140 -17.88 28.23 -10.96
C LEU A 140 -19.26 28.79 -10.62
N SER A 141 -19.53 29.03 -9.35
CA SER A 141 -20.77 29.65 -8.88
C SER A 141 -20.65 31.14 -8.68
#